data_4339a935deade1ba6b53a0eba06046bd
#
_entry.id   4339a935deade1ba6b53a0eba06046bd
#
_cell.length_a   1.000
_cell.length_b   1.000
_cell.length_c   1.000
_cell.angle_alpha   90.00
_cell.angle_beta   90.00
_cell.angle_gamma   90.00
#
_symmetry.space_group_name_H-M   'P 1'
#
loop_
_entity.id
_entity.type
_entity.pdbx_description
1 polymer ?
#
loop_
_entity_poly.entity_id
_entity_poly.type
_entity_poly.pdbx_seq_one_letter_code
_entity_poly.pdbx_strand_id
1 'polypeptide(L)'
;MAENKMFCFQCQETAKGTGCTIKGVCGKEATTSKWQDLLLSVVRGIGTIQHSIGEEPTPEVTHFLTDALFTTITNANFNDQDILQKVDKGIVLKKQLLQKAASMNIHLPAYQEVTWGGEKTDYEAEGARESVLRHENPDIRSLKELTMLGLKGMAAYYEHAAHLGEENCEIISFICRALATISNPDADMNTLLGVVLETGKYGVDVMALLDKANTQAYGNPELTRVNIGTGSNPGILISGHDLKDIEDLLIQTEGTGIDVYTHGEMLPAHYYPQLKKYKHLVGNYGNAWWKQKEEFESFNGPVVFTTNCIVPPSPSAGYRNRVFTTNSTGFPGWKHIQAGADGHKDFSEVIALAKTCQPPREIETGEIIGGFAHAQVFALADKIVEAVKSGAIRKFVVMSGCDGRMKSRNYYEEFAKMLPQDVVILTSGCAKFKYNKLNLGDINGIPRVLDAGQCNDSYSWAVVALKLKEIFGASDINELPIFFNIAWYEQKAVIVLLALLHLGVKNIHLGPTLPAFCSPAVLKVLVDTFGIAGNGTVEEDIKKYIG
;
A
#
# COMPACT_ATOMS: atom_id res chain seq x y z
N MET A 1 -19.64 2.25 -33.01
CA MET A 1 -19.04 2.69 -31.71
C MET A 1 -18.13 1.57 -31.26
N ALA A 2 -16.82 1.79 -31.18
CA ALA A 2 -15.93 0.79 -30.61
C ALA A 2 -16.40 0.51 -29.18
N GLU A 3 -16.70 -0.75 -28.86
CA GLU A 3 -17.05 -1.14 -27.49
C GLU A 3 -15.93 -0.67 -26.55
N ASN A 4 -16.29 0.10 -25.55
CA ASN A 4 -15.35 0.64 -24.55
C ASN A 4 -14.92 -0.52 -23.63
N LYS A 5 -14.04 -1.39 -24.14
CA LYS A 5 -13.52 -2.55 -23.43
C LYS A 5 -12.32 -2.14 -22.59
N MET A 6 -12.31 -2.54 -21.33
CA MET A 6 -11.14 -2.47 -20.45
C MET A 6 -10.60 -3.86 -20.17
N PHE A 7 -9.38 -3.96 -19.68
CA PHE A 7 -8.90 -5.15 -19.00
C PHE A 7 -8.06 -4.74 -17.80
N CYS A 8 -8.41 -5.25 -16.61
CA CYS A 8 -7.65 -4.98 -15.40
C CYS A 8 -7.74 -6.17 -14.43
N PHE A 9 -6.60 -6.69 -14.01
CA PHE A 9 -6.50 -7.81 -13.07
C PHE A 9 -5.51 -7.56 -11.92
N GLN A 10 -5.21 -6.27 -11.64
CA GLN A 10 -4.12 -5.88 -10.72
C GLN A 10 -4.44 -6.07 -9.23
N CYS A 11 -5.68 -6.40 -8.84
CA CYS A 11 -6.07 -6.58 -7.43
C CYS A 11 -6.73 -7.94 -7.18
N GLN A 12 -6.80 -8.34 -5.92
CA GLN A 12 -7.37 -9.63 -5.51
C GLN A 12 -8.87 -9.73 -5.82
N GLU A 13 -9.63 -8.61 -5.75
CA GLU A 13 -11.06 -8.59 -6.04
C GLU A 13 -11.39 -8.50 -7.53
N THR A 14 -10.43 -8.73 -8.42
CA THR A 14 -10.70 -8.68 -9.88
C THR A 14 -11.81 -9.64 -10.28
N ALA A 15 -12.63 -9.23 -11.24
CA ALA A 15 -13.85 -9.94 -11.60
C ALA A 15 -13.58 -11.43 -11.91
N LYS A 16 -14.28 -12.32 -11.20
CA LYS A 16 -14.18 -13.79 -11.32
C LYS A 16 -12.77 -14.36 -11.13
N GLY A 17 -11.82 -13.57 -10.56
CA GLY A 17 -10.41 -13.97 -10.47
C GLY A 17 -9.69 -14.07 -11.83
N THR A 18 -10.22 -13.43 -12.89
CA THR A 18 -9.64 -13.49 -14.24
C THR A 18 -9.38 -12.13 -14.86
N GLY A 19 -10.14 -11.10 -14.48
CA GLY A 19 -9.98 -9.74 -14.98
C GLY A 19 -11.29 -9.00 -15.11
N CYS A 20 -11.27 -7.69 -14.87
CA CYS A 20 -12.38 -6.77 -15.10
C CYS A 20 -12.34 -6.33 -16.57
N THR A 21 -13.45 -6.54 -17.31
CA THR A 21 -13.53 -6.30 -18.76
C THR A 21 -14.53 -5.23 -19.17
N ILE A 22 -15.43 -4.83 -18.26
CA ILE A 22 -16.48 -3.82 -18.51
C ILE A 22 -16.29 -2.63 -17.57
N LYS A 23 -16.20 -2.91 -16.26
CA LYS A 23 -16.00 -1.97 -15.17
C LYS A 23 -15.22 -2.67 -14.06
N GLY A 24 -14.33 -1.96 -13.37
CA GLY A 24 -13.63 -2.49 -12.21
C GLY A 24 -14.60 -2.85 -11.07
N VAL A 25 -14.37 -3.98 -10.40
CA VAL A 25 -15.09 -4.32 -9.14
C VAL A 25 -14.87 -3.22 -8.09
N CYS A 26 -13.72 -2.55 -8.12
CA CYS A 26 -13.42 -1.37 -7.31
C CYS A 26 -14.24 -0.12 -7.67
N GLY A 27 -14.94 -0.11 -8.81
CA GLY A 27 -15.68 1.03 -9.34
C GLY A 27 -14.96 1.82 -10.43
N LYS A 28 -13.75 1.41 -10.84
CA LYS A 28 -12.99 2.06 -11.93
C LYS A 28 -13.72 1.90 -13.26
N GLU A 29 -13.95 3.02 -13.97
CA GLU A 29 -14.57 3.02 -15.29
C GLU A 29 -13.56 2.58 -16.36
N ALA A 30 -14.06 2.18 -17.54
CA ALA A 30 -13.21 1.75 -18.66
C ALA A 30 -12.32 2.89 -19.17
N THR A 31 -12.83 4.14 -19.17
CA THR A 31 -12.06 5.35 -19.51
C THR A 31 -10.90 5.56 -18.55
N THR A 32 -11.16 5.51 -17.26
CA THR A 32 -10.12 5.64 -16.21
C THR A 32 -9.04 4.56 -16.35
N SER A 33 -9.43 3.32 -16.67
CA SER A 33 -8.47 2.24 -16.92
C SER A 33 -7.55 2.56 -18.10
N LYS A 34 -8.13 3.05 -19.21
CA LYS A 34 -7.41 3.44 -20.42
C LYS A 34 -6.41 4.58 -20.14
N TRP A 35 -6.83 5.60 -19.37
CA TRP A 35 -5.95 6.72 -19.04
C TRP A 35 -4.82 6.31 -18.09
N GLN A 36 -5.08 5.37 -17.18
CA GLN A 36 -4.02 4.78 -16.35
C GLN A 36 -3.03 3.98 -17.21
N ASP A 37 -3.50 3.21 -18.19
CA ASP A 37 -2.64 2.46 -19.11
C ASP A 37 -1.78 3.43 -19.96
N LEU A 38 -2.37 4.55 -20.44
CA LEU A 38 -1.65 5.61 -21.14
C LEU A 38 -0.57 6.25 -20.24
N LEU A 39 -0.91 6.57 -19.00
CA LEU A 39 0.06 7.14 -18.04
C LEU A 39 1.24 6.17 -17.81
N LEU A 40 0.95 4.87 -17.68
CA LEU A 40 1.99 3.85 -17.53
C LEU A 40 2.87 3.71 -18.79
N SER A 41 2.34 3.94 -19.98
CA SER A 41 3.15 4.03 -21.20
C SER A 41 4.16 5.18 -21.11
N VAL A 42 3.71 6.35 -20.71
CA VAL A 42 4.58 7.53 -20.52
C VAL A 42 5.64 7.26 -19.45
N VAL A 43 5.25 6.66 -18.31
CA VAL A 43 6.17 6.27 -17.23
C VAL A 43 7.25 5.31 -17.73
N ARG A 44 6.87 4.27 -18.49
CA ARG A 44 7.83 3.33 -19.09
C ARG A 44 8.78 4.03 -20.06
N GLY A 45 8.27 4.93 -20.89
CA GLY A 45 9.10 5.73 -21.80
C GLY A 45 10.13 6.58 -21.07
N ILE A 46 9.71 7.30 -20.03
CA ILE A 46 10.60 8.12 -19.18
C ILE A 46 11.65 7.26 -18.49
N GLY A 47 11.24 6.17 -17.84
CA GLY A 47 12.17 5.27 -17.16
C GLY A 47 13.20 4.66 -18.12
N THR A 48 12.78 4.25 -19.32
CA THR A 48 13.68 3.71 -20.34
C THR A 48 14.70 4.74 -20.84
N ILE A 49 14.25 5.97 -21.11
CA ILE A 49 15.14 7.05 -21.57
C ILE A 49 16.12 7.42 -20.45
N GLN A 50 15.64 7.61 -19.22
CA GLN A 50 16.47 7.94 -18.07
C GLN A 50 17.51 6.86 -17.79
N HIS A 51 17.12 5.58 -17.85
CA HIS A 51 18.04 4.46 -17.72
C HIS A 51 19.11 4.49 -18.82
N SER A 52 18.74 4.78 -20.07
CA SER A 52 19.67 4.85 -21.20
C SER A 52 20.65 6.04 -21.07
N ILE A 53 20.23 7.14 -20.47
CA ILE A 53 21.10 8.29 -20.15
C ILE A 53 22.19 7.89 -19.15
N GLY A 54 21.90 7.03 -18.20
CA GLY A 54 22.87 6.49 -17.24
C GLY A 54 23.31 7.46 -16.15
N GLU A 55 22.73 8.66 -16.07
CA GLU A 55 22.93 9.59 -14.97
C GLU A 55 21.89 9.39 -13.86
N GLU A 56 22.17 9.90 -12.67
CA GLU A 56 21.19 9.90 -11.58
C GLU A 56 19.92 10.65 -11.99
N PRO A 57 18.73 10.12 -11.68
CA PRO A 57 17.47 10.79 -11.93
C PRO A 57 17.40 12.13 -11.19
N THR A 58 16.93 13.17 -11.90
CA THR A 58 16.68 14.45 -11.27
C THR A 58 15.48 14.38 -10.32
N PRO A 59 15.33 15.30 -9.35
CA PRO A 59 14.14 15.36 -8.50
C PRO A 59 12.83 15.41 -9.30
N GLU A 60 12.81 16.11 -10.43
CA GLU A 60 11.63 16.18 -11.31
C GLU A 60 11.26 14.79 -11.89
N VAL A 61 12.25 14.02 -12.35
CA VAL A 61 12.05 12.64 -12.83
C VAL A 61 11.60 11.72 -11.69
N THR A 62 12.26 11.82 -10.53
CA THR A 62 11.94 11.06 -9.31
C THR A 62 10.49 11.23 -8.92
N HIS A 63 10.08 12.46 -8.62
CA HIS A 63 8.71 12.75 -8.16
C HIS A 63 7.65 12.48 -9.21
N PHE A 64 7.96 12.69 -10.51
CA PHE A 64 7.01 12.33 -11.55
C PHE A 64 6.79 10.80 -11.63
N LEU A 65 7.85 10.00 -11.61
CA LEU A 65 7.73 8.54 -11.71
C LEU A 65 6.99 7.96 -10.52
N THR A 66 7.30 8.40 -9.31
CA THR A 66 6.69 7.89 -8.08
C THR A 66 5.23 8.31 -7.96
N ASP A 67 4.88 9.57 -8.19
CA ASP A 67 3.49 10.05 -8.19
C ASP A 67 2.65 9.36 -9.29
N ALA A 68 3.17 9.24 -10.50
CA ALA A 68 2.45 8.61 -11.60
C ALA A 68 2.19 7.11 -11.35
N LEU A 69 3.18 6.37 -10.85
CA LEU A 69 3.02 4.96 -10.46
C LEU A 69 2.00 4.82 -9.32
N PHE A 70 2.09 5.66 -8.29
CA PHE A 70 1.16 5.65 -7.17
C PHE A 70 -0.27 5.99 -7.59
N THR A 71 -0.46 6.98 -8.48
CA THR A 71 -1.77 7.32 -9.05
C THR A 71 -2.50 6.12 -9.65
N THR A 72 -1.78 5.13 -10.19
CA THR A 72 -2.34 3.95 -10.84
C THR A 72 -2.57 2.76 -9.91
N ILE A 73 -2.29 2.88 -8.62
CA ILE A 73 -2.61 1.86 -7.61
C ILE A 73 -4.13 1.65 -7.52
N THR A 74 -4.54 0.46 -7.13
CA THR A 74 -5.96 0.13 -6.90
C THR A 74 -6.60 1.11 -5.92
N ASN A 75 -7.73 1.70 -6.30
CA ASN A 75 -8.55 2.61 -5.49
C ASN A 75 -7.83 3.91 -5.05
N ALA A 76 -6.83 4.37 -5.80
CA ALA A 76 -6.17 5.64 -5.54
C ALA A 76 -6.83 6.81 -6.28
N ASN A 77 -6.86 6.76 -7.60
CA ASN A 77 -7.35 7.86 -8.40
C ASN A 77 -8.40 7.42 -9.43
N PHE A 78 -9.58 8.04 -9.35
CA PHE A 78 -10.73 7.83 -10.24
C PHE A 78 -11.02 9.07 -11.11
N ASN A 79 -10.17 10.12 -11.03
CA ASN A 79 -10.37 11.37 -11.73
C ASN A 79 -9.62 11.35 -13.08
N ASP A 80 -10.36 11.12 -14.16
CA ASP A 80 -9.81 11.07 -15.51
C ASP A 80 -9.06 12.36 -15.90
N GLN A 81 -9.53 13.54 -15.44
CA GLN A 81 -8.87 14.80 -15.74
C GLN A 81 -7.51 14.94 -15.05
N ASP A 82 -7.42 14.51 -13.79
CA ASP A 82 -6.16 14.52 -13.06
C ASP A 82 -5.14 13.56 -13.70
N ILE A 83 -5.58 12.35 -14.07
CA ILE A 83 -4.72 11.38 -14.76
C ILE A 83 -4.20 11.95 -16.10
N LEU A 84 -5.07 12.58 -16.88
CA LEU A 84 -4.67 13.21 -18.16
C LEU A 84 -3.73 14.38 -17.97
N GLN A 85 -3.87 15.18 -16.90
CA GLN A 85 -2.91 16.23 -16.57
C GLN A 85 -1.52 15.66 -16.24
N LYS A 86 -1.47 14.50 -15.55
CA LYS A 86 -0.20 13.80 -15.30
C LYS A 86 0.39 13.24 -16.60
N VAL A 87 -0.42 12.73 -17.52
CA VAL A 87 0.02 12.35 -18.87
C VAL A 87 0.67 13.55 -19.59
N ASP A 88 -0.01 14.70 -19.60
CA ASP A 88 0.52 15.93 -20.22
C ASP A 88 1.88 16.33 -19.62
N LYS A 89 2.00 16.35 -18.30
CA LYS A 89 3.27 16.63 -17.59
C LYS A 89 4.37 15.64 -17.98
N GLY A 90 4.03 14.35 -17.96
CA GLY A 90 4.99 13.29 -18.31
C GLY A 90 5.48 13.38 -19.75
N ILE A 91 4.63 13.78 -20.70
CA ILE A 91 5.03 13.99 -22.10
C ILE A 91 6.02 15.16 -22.21
N VAL A 92 5.81 16.24 -21.47
CA VAL A 92 6.76 17.36 -21.42
C VAL A 92 8.12 16.89 -20.89
N LEU A 93 8.12 16.21 -19.76
CA LEU A 93 9.35 15.64 -19.14
C LEU A 93 10.05 14.66 -20.10
N LYS A 94 9.29 13.78 -20.73
CA LYS A 94 9.81 12.84 -21.73
C LYS A 94 10.51 13.55 -22.89
N LYS A 95 9.92 14.64 -23.42
CA LYS A 95 10.52 15.44 -24.49
C LYS A 95 11.85 16.08 -24.03
N GLN A 96 11.94 16.57 -22.80
CA GLN A 96 13.18 17.10 -22.24
C GLN A 96 14.28 16.02 -22.16
N LEU A 97 13.93 14.81 -21.69
CA LEU A 97 14.86 13.69 -21.62
C LEU A 97 15.32 13.22 -23.01
N LEU A 98 14.44 13.20 -24.00
CA LEU A 98 14.80 12.93 -25.39
C LEU A 98 15.82 13.93 -25.94
N GLN A 99 15.62 15.22 -25.67
CA GLN A 99 16.57 16.27 -26.04
C GLN A 99 17.93 16.11 -25.34
N LYS A 100 17.91 15.79 -24.04
CA LYS A 100 19.12 15.49 -23.26
C LYS A 100 19.89 14.31 -23.86
N ALA A 101 19.22 13.18 -24.11
CA ALA A 101 19.83 11.99 -24.71
C ALA A 101 20.45 12.31 -26.09
N ALA A 102 19.74 13.08 -26.93
CA ALA A 102 20.25 13.52 -28.22
C ALA A 102 21.51 14.40 -28.10
N SER A 103 21.54 15.34 -27.15
CA SER A 103 22.71 16.20 -26.89
C SER A 103 23.95 15.41 -26.42
N MET A 104 23.74 14.26 -25.78
CA MET A 104 24.77 13.35 -25.31
C MET A 104 25.13 12.24 -26.35
N ASN A 105 24.52 12.29 -27.54
CA ASN A 105 24.65 11.24 -28.57
C ASN A 105 24.33 9.82 -28.08
N ILE A 106 23.35 9.70 -27.18
CA ILE A 106 22.91 8.40 -26.65
C ILE A 106 21.95 7.75 -27.62
N HIS A 107 22.23 6.50 -27.97
CA HIS A 107 21.33 5.70 -28.78
C HIS A 107 20.20 5.11 -27.90
N LEU A 108 18.97 5.54 -28.17
CA LEU A 108 17.79 5.06 -27.45
C LEU A 108 17.16 3.85 -28.15
N PRO A 109 16.57 2.90 -27.41
CA PRO A 109 15.84 1.80 -28.02
C PRO A 109 14.58 2.30 -28.73
N ALA A 110 14.25 1.69 -29.88
CA ALA A 110 13.09 2.05 -30.70
C ALA A 110 11.77 1.46 -30.16
N TYR A 111 11.59 1.42 -28.84
CA TYR A 111 10.33 0.97 -28.25
C TYR A 111 9.24 2.02 -28.45
N GLN A 112 7.99 1.57 -28.55
CA GLN A 112 6.86 2.48 -28.79
C GLN A 112 6.72 3.51 -27.68
N GLU A 113 6.90 3.12 -26.42
CA GLU A 113 6.84 4.00 -25.26
C GLU A 113 7.90 5.11 -25.31
N VAL A 114 9.05 4.85 -25.98
CA VAL A 114 10.12 5.82 -26.18
C VAL A 114 9.81 6.73 -27.37
N THR A 115 9.39 6.13 -28.50
CA THR A 115 9.26 6.83 -29.80
C THR A 115 7.94 7.58 -29.96
N TRP A 116 6.87 7.20 -29.24
CA TRP A 116 5.58 7.87 -29.34
C TRP A 116 5.68 9.35 -28.98
N GLY A 117 5.20 10.24 -29.88
CA GLY A 117 5.39 11.69 -29.77
C GLY A 117 4.50 12.38 -28.72
N GLY A 118 3.44 11.72 -28.24
CA GLY A 118 2.54 12.27 -27.23
C GLY A 118 1.58 13.32 -27.76
N GLU A 119 1.07 13.15 -28.98
CA GLU A 119 0.05 14.06 -29.52
C GLU A 119 -1.32 13.75 -28.90
N LYS A 120 -2.05 14.79 -28.45
CA LYS A 120 -3.35 14.64 -27.76
C LYS A 120 -4.41 13.93 -28.61
N THR A 121 -4.35 14.06 -29.92
CA THR A 121 -5.22 13.36 -30.87
C THR A 121 -5.08 11.84 -30.82
N ASP A 122 -3.96 11.36 -30.33
CA ASP A 122 -3.60 9.94 -30.33
C ASP A 122 -3.79 9.28 -28.95
N TYR A 123 -4.15 10.03 -27.90
CA TYR A 123 -4.29 9.51 -26.52
C TYR A 123 -5.25 8.32 -26.43
N GLU A 124 -6.40 8.40 -27.12
CA GLU A 124 -7.38 7.30 -27.18
C GLU A 124 -6.78 6.03 -27.79
N ALA A 125 -6.07 6.17 -28.90
CA ALA A 125 -5.47 5.05 -29.61
C ALA A 125 -4.31 4.44 -28.82
N GLU A 126 -3.45 5.30 -28.28
CA GLU A 126 -2.29 4.85 -27.48
C GLU A 126 -2.74 4.16 -26.18
N GLY A 127 -3.67 4.74 -25.42
CA GLY A 127 -4.21 4.12 -24.21
C GLY A 127 -4.90 2.80 -24.47
N ALA A 128 -5.59 2.65 -25.60
CA ALA A 128 -6.19 1.38 -25.98
C ALA A 128 -5.14 0.31 -26.37
N ARG A 129 -4.01 0.73 -26.96
CA ARG A 129 -2.89 -0.15 -27.32
C ARG A 129 -2.14 -0.66 -26.07
N GLU A 130 -2.06 0.16 -25.03
CA GLU A 130 -1.24 -0.08 -23.84
C GLU A 130 -1.85 -1.05 -22.82
N SER A 131 -2.97 -1.68 -23.14
CA SER A 131 -3.55 -2.74 -22.29
C SER A 131 -2.52 -3.82 -21.95
N VAL A 132 -2.59 -4.38 -20.75
CA VAL A 132 -1.74 -5.51 -20.31
C VAL A 132 -1.85 -6.71 -21.26
N LEU A 133 -2.95 -6.82 -22.00
CA LEU A 133 -3.17 -7.89 -23.01
C LEU A 133 -2.32 -7.74 -24.26
N ARG A 134 -1.58 -6.63 -24.45
CA ARG A 134 -0.64 -6.44 -25.57
C ARG A 134 0.46 -7.53 -25.61
N HIS A 135 0.77 -8.13 -24.47
CA HIS A 135 1.68 -9.26 -24.40
C HIS A 135 0.90 -10.58 -24.55
N GLU A 136 1.03 -11.23 -25.71
CA GLU A 136 0.29 -12.46 -26.03
C GLU A 136 0.73 -13.64 -25.15
N ASN A 137 2.04 -13.79 -24.90
CA ASN A 137 2.55 -14.84 -24.02
C ASN A 137 2.16 -14.56 -22.56
N PRO A 138 1.36 -15.44 -21.93
CA PRO A 138 0.86 -15.21 -20.56
C PRO A 138 1.97 -15.23 -19.50
N ASP A 139 3.07 -15.95 -19.73
CA ASP A 139 4.16 -16.05 -18.76
C ASP A 139 5.01 -14.77 -18.79
N ILE A 140 5.33 -14.26 -19.97
CA ILE A 140 5.98 -12.96 -20.17
C ILE A 140 5.12 -11.85 -19.57
N ARG A 141 3.81 -11.85 -19.87
CA ARG A 141 2.83 -10.91 -19.29
C ARG A 141 2.87 -10.93 -17.79
N SER A 142 2.79 -12.12 -17.17
CA SER A 142 2.82 -12.30 -15.71
C SER A 142 4.05 -11.69 -15.07
N LEU A 143 5.25 -11.94 -15.62
CA LEU A 143 6.49 -11.42 -15.04
C LEU A 143 6.61 -9.90 -15.20
N LYS A 144 6.22 -9.36 -16.36
CA LYS A 144 6.17 -7.91 -16.60
C LYS A 144 5.18 -7.21 -15.66
N GLU A 145 3.99 -7.79 -15.48
CA GLU A 145 2.98 -7.25 -14.57
C GLU A 145 3.41 -7.39 -13.11
N LEU A 146 3.97 -8.51 -12.71
CA LEU A 146 4.46 -8.69 -11.33
C LEU A 146 5.52 -7.64 -10.98
N THR A 147 6.44 -7.35 -11.90
CA THR A 147 7.40 -6.25 -11.76
C THR A 147 6.67 -4.90 -11.66
N MET A 148 5.80 -4.57 -12.62
CA MET A 148 5.06 -3.30 -12.63
C MET A 148 4.27 -3.09 -11.34
N LEU A 149 3.56 -4.11 -10.86
CA LEU A 149 2.78 -4.03 -9.62
C LEU A 149 3.68 -3.85 -8.38
N GLY A 150 4.85 -4.50 -8.38
CA GLY A 150 5.88 -4.27 -7.38
C GLY A 150 6.38 -2.82 -7.38
N LEU A 151 6.69 -2.27 -8.57
CA LEU A 151 7.12 -0.87 -8.72
C LEU A 151 6.05 0.13 -8.25
N LYS A 152 4.77 -0.13 -8.51
CA LYS A 152 3.67 0.71 -7.99
C LYS A 152 3.64 0.74 -6.47
N GLY A 153 3.80 -0.42 -5.82
CA GLY A 153 3.87 -0.51 -4.37
C GLY A 153 5.12 0.16 -3.79
N MET A 154 6.26 0.00 -4.46
CA MET A 154 7.52 0.66 -4.12
C MET A 154 7.40 2.18 -4.21
N ALA A 155 6.81 2.71 -5.29
CA ALA A 155 6.58 4.13 -5.50
C ALA A 155 5.70 4.74 -4.40
N ALA A 156 4.67 4.03 -3.94
CA ALA A 156 3.81 4.50 -2.86
C ALA A 156 4.58 4.68 -1.54
N TYR A 157 5.45 3.74 -1.18
CA TYR A 157 6.28 3.87 0.02
C TYR A 157 7.36 4.95 -0.14
N TYR A 158 7.93 5.09 -1.34
CA TYR A 158 8.90 6.13 -1.63
C TYR A 158 8.31 7.54 -1.48
N GLU A 159 7.11 7.79 -2.03
CA GLU A 159 6.41 9.07 -1.91
C GLU A 159 6.25 9.50 -0.45
N HIS A 160 5.84 8.58 0.43
CA HIS A 160 5.70 8.91 1.85
C HIS A 160 7.04 9.25 2.51
N ALA A 161 8.13 8.58 2.15
CA ALA A 161 9.47 8.92 2.64
C ALA A 161 9.93 10.28 2.11
N ALA A 162 9.70 10.56 0.81
CA ALA A 162 10.07 11.81 0.17
C ALA A 162 9.30 13.01 0.75
N HIS A 163 8.01 12.86 1.12
CA HIS A 163 7.25 13.89 1.82
C HIS A 163 7.87 14.29 3.17
N LEU A 164 8.65 13.41 3.78
CA LEU A 164 9.40 13.65 5.00
C LEU A 164 10.88 14.01 4.76
N GLY A 165 11.26 14.24 3.50
CA GLY A 165 12.61 14.65 3.11
C GLY A 165 13.63 13.52 3.00
N GLU A 166 13.20 12.25 3.04
CA GLU A 166 14.07 11.09 2.87
C GLU A 166 13.93 10.51 1.47
N GLU A 167 15.00 10.56 0.70
CA GLU A 167 15.08 10.06 -0.67
C GLU A 167 16.30 9.14 -0.87
N ASN A 168 16.23 8.25 -1.85
CA ASN A 168 17.32 7.36 -2.24
C ASN A 168 17.34 7.18 -3.77
N CYS A 169 18.36 7.75 -4.43
CA CYS A 169 18.51 7.71 -5.88
C CYS A 169 18.73 6.29 -6.44
N GLU A 170 19.28 5.36 -5.65
CA GLU A 170 19.48 3.97 -6.10
C GLU A 170 18.14 3.26 -6.33
N ILE A 171 17.13 3.54 -5.48
CA ILE A 171 15.77 3.00 -5.64
C ILE A 171 15.16 3.51 -6.96
N ILE A 172 15.29 4.81 -7.24
CA ILE A 172 14.75 5.40 -8.48
C ILE A 172 15.51 4.91 -9.72
N SER A 173 16.82 4.79 -9.63
CA SER A 173 17.65 4.22 -10.70
C SER A 173 17.24 2.78 -11.00
N PHE A 174 16.90 1.99 -9.96
CA PHE A 174 16.33 0.66 -10.13
C PHE A 174 14.95 0.72 -10.80
N ILE A 175 14.05 1.60 -10.36
CA ILE A 175 12.73 1.79 -11.00
C ILE A 175 12.91 2.06 -12.50
N CYS A 176 13.80 2.98 -12.88
CA CYS A 176 14.08 3.29 -14.29
C CYS A 176 14.58 2.06 -15.06
N ARG A 177 15.52 1.30 -14.50
CA ARG A 177 16.04 0.07 -15.10
C ARG A 177 14.98 -1.02 -15.24
N ALA A 178 14.17 -1.23 -14.21
CA ALA A 178 13.08 -2.18 -14.23
C ALA A 178 12.02 -1.82 -15.29
N LEU A 179 11.66 -0.53 -15.39
CA LEU A 179 10.77 -0.02 -16.44
C LEU A 179 11.35 -0.26 -17.84
N ALA A 180 12.65 -0.01 -18.05
CA ALA A 180 13.33 -0.29 -19.31
C ALA A 180 13.31 -1.80 -19.64
N THR A 181 13.53 -2.66 -18.63
CA THR A 181 13.54 -4.12 -18.82
C THR A 181 12.16 -4.64 -19.23
N ILE A 182 11.08 -4.20 -18.55
CA ILE A 182 9.72 -4.64 -18.90
C ILE A 182 9.18 -4.00 -20.18
N SER A 183 9.77 -2.90 -20.65
CA SER A 183 9.47 -2.28 -21.95
C SER A 183 10.13 -3.02 -23.10
N ASN A 184 11.23 -3.74 -22.84
CA ASN A 184 11.92 -4.50 -23.87
C ASN A 184 11.01 -5.63 -24.41
N PRO A 185 10.66 -5.62 -25.72
CA PRO A 185 9.86 -6.68 -26.34
C PRO A 185 10.58 -8.03 -26.38
N ASP A 186 11.91 -8.04 -26.41
CA ASP A 186 12.76 -9.22 -26.55
C ASP A 186 13.25 -9.76 -25.19
N ALA A 187 12.78 -9.19 -24.06
CA ALA A 187 13.15 -9.66 -22.72
C ALA A 187 12.66 -11.10 -22.51
N ASP A 188 13.59 -12.01 -22.27
CA ASP A 188 13.30 -13.42 -22.00
C ASP A 188 12.81 -13.64 -20.55
N MET A 189 12.31 -14.85 -20.29
CA MET A 189 11.78 -15.22 -18.97
C MET A 189 12.83 -15.13 -17.87
N ASN A 190 14.09 -15.45 -18.12
CA ASN A 190 15.14 -15.42 -17.11
C ASN A 190 15.47 -13.97 -16.72
N THR A 191 15.59 -13.08 -17.70
CA THR A 191 15.78 -11.64 -17.48
C THR A 191 14.63 -11.06 -16.69
N LEU A 192 13.37 -11.39 -17.04
CA LEU A 192 12.19 -10.90 -16.35
C LEU A 192 12.07 -11.48 -14.93
N LEU A 193 12.39 -12.75 -14.71
CA LEU A 193 12.42 -13.33 -13.38
C LEU A 193 13.49 -12.66 -12.50
N GLY A 194 14.66 -12.37 -13.08
CA GLY A 194 15.72 -11.64 -12.41
C GLY A 194 15.25 -10.28 -11.88
N VAL A 195 14.57 -9.49 -12.72
CA VAL A 195 14.07 -8.18 -12.30
C VAL A 195 12.92 -8.27 -11.28
N VAL A 196 12.09 -9.30 -11.32
CA VAL A 196 11.06 -9.56 -10.31
C VAL A 196 11.72 -9.80 -8.93
N LEU A 197 12.72 -10.67 -8.86
CA LEU A 197 13.44 -10.95 -7.60
C LEU A 197 14.19 -9.72 -7.08
N GLU A 198 14.78 -8.94 -7.98
CA GLU A 198 15.46 -7.70 -7.62
C GLU A 198 14.47 -6.61 -7.16
N THR A 199 13.26 -6.59 -7.70
CA THR A 199 12.16 -5.75 -7.18
C THR A 199 11.91 -6.04 -5.70
N GLY A 200 12.02 -7.31 -5.28
CA GLY A 200 11.92 -7.69 -3.87
C GLY A 200 13.02 -7.08 -2.99
N LYS A 201 14.28 -7.05 -3.48
CA LYS A 201 15.40 -6.40 -2.79
C LYS A 201 15.10 -4.92 -2.53
N TYR A 202 14.77 -4.18 -3.59
CA TYR A 202 14.46 -2.76 -3.45
C TYR A 202 13.13 -2.50 -2.72
N GLY A 203 12.26 -3.51 -2.61
CA GLY A 203 11.12 -3.52 -1.72
C GLY A 203 11.52 -3.44 -0.24
N VAL A 204 12.55 -4.19 0.17
CA VAL A 204 13.14 -4.08 1.52
C VAL A 204 13.74 -2.70 1.71
N ASP A 205 14.52 -2.21 0.74
CA ASP A 205 15.22 -0.93 0.83
C ASP A 205 14.24 0.25 0.96
N VAL A 206 13.14 0.25 0.21
CA VAL A 206 12.13 1.34 0.28
C VAL A 206 11.32 1.30 1.58
N MET A 207 11.02 0.12 2.12
CA MET A 207 10.36 0.01 3.42
C MET A 207 11.29 0.47 4.55
N ALA A 208 12.59 0.16 4.47
CA ALA A 208 13.60 0.67 5.40
C ALA A 208 13.74 2.20 5.32
N LEU A 209 13.68 2.77 4.10
CA LEU A 209 13.70 4.21 3.89
C LEU A 209 12.50 4.89 4.55
N LEU A 210 11.30 4.34 4.37
CA LEU A 210 10.08 4.88 4.96
C LEU A 210 10.05 4.72 6.49
N ASP A 211 10.52 3.59 7.02
CA ASP A 211 10.67 3.38 8.47
C ASP A 211 11.62 4.43 9.08
N LYS A 212 12.76 4.67 8.43
CA LYS A 212 13.69 5.73 8.81
C LYS A 212 13.03 7.10 8.79
N ALA A 213 12.33 7.46 7.71
CA ALA A 213 11.66 8.75 7.57
C ALA A 213 10.62 8.98 8.67
N ASN A 214 9.73 8.00 8.89
CA ASN A 214 8.69 8.06 9.91
C ASN A 214 9.28 8.16 11.32
N THR A 215 10.26 7.33 11.65
CA THR A 215 10.84 7.28 13.00
C THR A 215 11.70 8.48 13.32
N GLN A 216 12.39 9.06 12.34
CA GLN A 216 13.13 10.32 12.51
C GLN A 216 12.19 11.51 12.71
N ALA A 217 11.08 11.59 11.96
CA ALA A 217 10.13 12.68 12.05
C ALA A 217 9.28 12.59 13.34
N TYR A 218 8.80 11.39 13.68
CA TYR A 218 7.74 11.23 14.68
C TYR A 218 8.14 10.44 15.92
N GLY A 219 9.36 9.90 15.96
CA GLY A 219 9.83 8.98 17.00
C GLY A 219 9.42 7.54 16.72
N ASN A 220 10.01 6.59 17.44
CA ASN A 220 9.62 5.19 17.28
C ASN A 220 8.18 4.96 17.78
N PRO A 221 7.37 4.17 17.07
CA PRO A 221 6.09 3.73 17.58
C PRO A 221 6.24 3.06 18.94
N GLU A 222 5.34 3.37 19.86
CA GLU A 222 5.34 2.83 21.21
C GLU A 222 3.98 2.29 21.60
N LEU A 223 3.94 1.34 22.52
CA LEU A 223 2.71 0.73 23.03
C LEU A 223 1.69 1.82 23.39
N THR A 224 0.55 1.80 22.72
CA THR A 224 -0.49 2.81 22.85
C THR A 224 -1.87 2.16 22.90
N ARG A 225 -2.72 2.66 23.80
CA ARG A 225 -4.15 2.38 23.84
C ARG A 225 -4.86 3.50 23.09
N VAL A 226 -5.53 3.14 22.00
CA VAL A 226 -6.24 4.09 21.14
C VAL A 226 -7.73 3.98 21.40
N ASN A 227 -8.34 5.10 21.79
CA ASN A 227 -9.79 5.21 21.96
C ASN A 227 -10.51 4.95 20.61
N ILE A 228 -11.64 4.24 20.66
CA ILE A 228 -12.51 3.99 19.50
C ILE A 228 -13.91 4.62 19.65
N GLY A 229 -14.16 5.33 20.74
CA GLY A 229 -15.35 6.18 20.93
C GLY A 229 -15.16 7.58 20.37
N THR A 230 -16.15 8.44 20.58
CA THR A 230 -16.16 9.82 20.08
C THR A 230 -16.21 10.86 21.20
N GLY A 231 -15.71 12.06 20.93
CA GLY A 231 -15.87 13.25 21.74
C GLY A 231 -17.15 14.01 21.41
N SER A 232 -17.31 15.19 22.02
CA SER A 232 -18.47 16.06 21.85
C SER A 232 -18.25 17.23 20.89
N ASN A 233 -17.03 17.40 20.36
CA ASN A 233 -16.71 18.45 19.42
C ASN A 233 -16.99 18.03 17.97
N PRO A 234 -17.22 18.97 17.04
CA PRO A 234 -17.15 18.68 15.61
C PRO A 234 -15.82 18.02 15.25
N GLY A 235 -15.82 17.10 14.28
CA GLY A 235 -14.64 16.31 13.96
C GLY A 235 -14.23 16.36 12.49
N ILE A 236 -12.95 16.08 12.23
CA ILE A 236 -12.39 15.79 10.91
C ILE A 236 -11.90 14.33 10.93
N LEU A 237 -12.30 13.55 9.92
CA LEU A 237 -11.86 12.18 9.72
C LEU A 237 -10.75 12.16 8.67
N ILE A 238 -9.58 11.63 9.04
CA ILE A 238 -8.48 11.46 8.09
C ILE A 238 -8.20 9.97 7.84
N SER A 239 -8.18 9.58 6.57
CA SER A 239 -7.99 8.20 6.11
C SER A 239 -6.87 8.13 5.07
N GLY A 240 -6.21 6.99 4.99
CA GLY A 240 -5.06 6.76 4.11
C GLY A 240 -3.80 6.48 4.92
N HIS A 241 -2.62 6.88 4.39
CA HIS A 241 -1.34 6.43 4.94
C HIS A 241 -0.36 7.58 5.25
N ASP A 242 -0.56 8.78 4.69
CA ASP A 242 0.43 9.85 4.74
C ASP A 242 0.46 10.53 6.12
N LEU A 243 1.57 10.32 6.86
CA LEU A 243 1.74 10.87 8.20
C LEU A 243 2.07 12.37 8.20
N LYS A 244 2.60 12.89 7.08
CA LYS A 244 2.82 14.34 6.93
C LYS A 244 1.50 15.09 6.86
N ASP A 245 0.51 14.52 6.18
CA ASP A 245 -0.81 15.13 6.06
C ASP A 245 -1.54 15.21 7.39
N ILE A 246 -1.49 14.15 8.21
CA ILE A 246 -2.11 14.23 9.55
C ILE A 246 -1.35 15.19 10.47
N GLU A 247 -0.02 15.29 10.36
CA GLU A 247 0.75 16.30 11.09
C GLU A 247 0.29 17.72 10.75
N ASP A 248 0.24 18.05 9.44
CA ASP A 248 -0.22 19.36 8.98
C ASP A 248 -1.64 19.67 9.44
N LEU A 249 -2.54 18.67 9.42
CA LEU A 249 -3.90 18.80 9.93
C LEU A 249 -3.92 19.05 11.45
N LEU A 250 -3.14 18.30 12.23
CA LEU A 250 -3.09 18.43 13.69
C LEU A 250 -2.55 19.80 14.12
N ILE A 251 -1.50 20.30 13.45
CA ILE A 251 -0.95 21.64 13.70
C ILE A 251 -2.04 22.71 13.48
N GLN A 252 -2.78 22.63 12.37
CA GLN A 252 -3.77 23.63 11.98
C GLN A 252 -5.08 23.54 12.76
N THR A 253 -5.40 22.41 13.36
CA THR A 253 -6.60 22.21 14.18
C THR A 253 -6.38 22.47 15.66
N GLU A 254 -5.14 22.62 16.12
CA GLU A 254 -4.82 22.86 17.53
C GLU A 254 -5.49 24.16 18.04
N GLY A 255 -6.22 24.06 19.13
CA GLY A 255 -6.94 25.19 19.74
C GLY A 255 -8.19 25.67 18.98
N THR A 256 -8.59 25.01 17.90
CA THR A 256 -9.77 25.42 17.10
C THR A 256 -11.11 24.89 17.63
N GLY A 257 -11.09 23.96 18.59
CA GLY A 257 -12.28 23.25 19.07
C GLY A 257 -12.76 22.14 18.13
N ILE A 258 -11.91 21.70 17.21
CA ILE A 258 -12.17 20.58 16.28
C ILE A 258 -11.38 19.37 16.76
N ASP A 259 -12.04 18.22 16.82
CA ASP A 259 -11.43 16.93 17.09
C ASP A 259 -10.96 16.28 15.78
N VAL A 260 -9.84 15.56 15.83
CA VAL A 260 -9.33 14.77 14.69
C VAL A 260 -9.46 13.30 15.01
N TYR A 261 -9.93 12.53 14.05
CA TYR A 261 -10.08 11.08 14.12
C TYR A 261 -9.37 10.43 12.96
N THR A 262 -8.70 9.30 13.22
CA THR A 262 -8.14 8.46 12.19
C THR A 262 -9.15 7.41 11.71
N HIS A 263 -8.94 6.92 10.48
CA HIS A 263 -9.70 5.81 9.90
C HIS A 263 -8.76 4.89 9.12
N GLY A 264 -8.99 3.58 9.19
CA GLY A 264 -8.24 2.61 8.40
C GLY A 264 -6.73 2.66 8.68
N GLU A 265 -5.93 2.78 7.63
CA GLU A 265 -4.45 2.79 7.74
C GLU A 265 -3.86 4.05 8.41
N MET A 266 -4.67 5.03 8.73
CA MET A 266 -4.21 6.18 9.54
C MET A 266 -4.19 5.87 11.05
N LEU A 267 -4.83 4.78 11.52
CA LEU A 267 -4.78 4.36 12.92
C LEU A 267 -3.37 4.39 13.54
N PRO A 268 -2.30 3.92 12.88
CA PRO A 268 -0.96 3.93 13.44
C PRO A 268 -0.38 5.31 13.75
N ALA A 269 -0.94 6.41 13.26
CA ALA A 269 -0.53 7.75 13.67
C ALA A 269 -0.58 7.94 15.19
N HIS A 270 -1.51 7.27 15.88
CA HIS A 270 -1.61 7.27 17.34
C HIS A 270 -0.42 6.60 18.05
N TYR A 271 0.40 5.81 17.36
CA TYR A 271 1.52 5.10 17.96
C TYR A 271 2.78 5.96 18.07
N TYR A 272 2.86 7.02 17.25
CA TYR A 272 4.04 7.88 17.16
C TYR A 272 4.02 8.99 18.23
N PRO A 273 5.09 9.13 19.05
CA PRO A 273 5.15 10.10 20.14
C PRO A 273 4.84 11.54 19.71
N GLN A 274 5.35 11.96 18.54
CA GLN A 274 5.18 13.34 18.08
C GLN A 274 3.78 13.64 17.52
N LEU A 275 3.01 12.61 17.17
CA LEU A 275 1.62 12.79 16.72
C LEU A 275 0.63 12.65 17.88
N LYS A 276 0.79 11.65 18.75
CA LYS A 276 -0.13 11.42 19.87
C LYS A 276 -0.06 12.48 20.99
N LYS A 277 0.92 13.38 20.94
CA LYS A 277 0.98 14.52 21.88
C LYS A 277 -0.19 15.50 21.73
N TYR A 278 -0.81 15.54 20.53
CA TYR A 278 -1.96 16.39 20.26
C TYR A 278 -3.22 15.81 20.90
N LYS A 279 -3.74 16.46 21.93
CA LYS A 279 -4.88 15.95 22.72
C LYS A 279 -6.19 15.90 21.94
N HIS A 280 -6.33 16.69 20.88
CA HIS A 280 -7.48 16.69 19.99
C HIS A 280 -7.40 15.62 18.89
N LEU A 281 -6.34 14.82 18.85
CA LEU A 281 -6.30 13.53 18.16
C LEU A 281 -7.00 12.49 19.06
N VAL A 282 -8.34 12.40 18.95
CA VAL A 282 -9.20 11.76 19.94
C VAL A 282 -9.17 10.24 19.88
N GLY A 283 -9.11 9.68 18.68
CA GLY A 283 -9.16 8.23 18.52
C GLY A 283 -9.30 7.78 17.06
N ASN A 284 -9.51 6.48 16.90
CA ASN A 284 -9.80 5.88 15.59
C ASN A 284 -11.31 5.66 15.46
N TYR A 285 -11.90 6.13 14.38
CA TYR A 285 -13.33 5.99 14.10
C TYR A 285 -13.57 4.83 13.13
N GLY A 286 -14.28 3.84 13.58
CA GLY A 286 -14.69 2.72 12.77
C GLY A 286 -13.58 1.73 12.45
N ASN A 287 -13.62 1.20 11.24
CA ASN A 287 -12.86 0.06 10.80
C ASN A 287 -11.90 0.44 9.66
N ALA A 288 -11.84 -0.36 8.60
CA ALA A 288 -11.02 -0.09 7.43
C ALA A 288 -11.88 0.24 6.20
N TRP A 289 -11.23 0.43 5.06
CA TRP A 289 -11.80 0.98 3.82
C TRP A 289 -13.11 0.32 3.36
N TRP A 290 -13.32 -0.97 3.62
CA TRP A 290 -14.56 -1.67 3.21
C TRP A 290 -15.82 -1.23 3.98
N LYS A 291 -15.63 -0.49 5.08
CA LYS A 291 -16.71 0.05 5.92
C LYS A 291 -17.01 1.54 5.67
N GLN A 292 -16.29 2.19 4.76
CA GLN A 292 -16.39 3.63 4.52
C GLN A 292 -17.82 4.13 4.31
N LYS A 293 -18.66 3.36 3.60
CA LYS A 293 -20.01 3.84 3.25
C LYS A 293 -20.86 4.12 4.47
N GLU A 294 -20.93 3.18 5.40
CA GLU A 294 -21.70 3.33 6.63
C GLU A 294 -21.02 4.24 7.66
N GLU A 295 -19.70 4.15 7.78
CA GLU A 295 -18.94 4.89 8.78
C GLU A 295 -18.82 6.37 8.42
N PHE A 296 -18.58 6.72 7.17
CA PHE A 296 -18.52 8.12 6.74
C PHE A 296 -19.88 8.81 6.78
N GLU A 297 -20.95 8.06 6.56
CA GLU A 297 -22.31 8.57 6.74
C GLU A 297 -22.56 8.97 8.20
N SER A 298 -22.10 8.15 9.14
CA SER A 298 -22.27 8.36 10.59
C SER A 298 -21.35 9.43 11.17
N PHE A 299 -20.22 9.74 10.50
CA PHE A 299 -19.18 10.63 11.05
C PHE A 299 -19.64 12.09 11.15
N ASN A 300 -20.56 12.54 10.31
CA ASN A 300 -21.09 13.90 10.19
C ASN A 300 -20.11 14.98 9.71
N GLY A 301 -18.83 14.89 10.03
CA GLY A 301 -17.77 15.87 9.66
C GLY A 301 -17.15 15.64 8.29
N PRO A 302 -16.23 16.52 7.86
CA PRO A 302 -15.44 16.32 6.65
C PRO A 302 -14.52 15.12 6.75
N VAL A 303 -14.21 14.53 5.58
CA VAL A 303 -13.32 13.39 5.41
C VAL A 303 -12.17 13.79 4.50
N VAL A 304 -10.94 13.50 4.89
CA VAL A 304 -9.73 13.72 4.08
C VAL A 304 -9.14 12.37 3.71
N PHE A 305 -9.01 12.11 2.42
CA PHE A 305 -8.25 10.97 1.89
C PHE A 305 -6.84 11.41 1.52
N THR A 306 -5.85 10.81 2.16
CA THR A 306 -4.45 11.11 1.88
C THR A 306 -3.84 10.17 0.83
N THR A 307 -4.38 8.97 0.70
CA THR A 307 -3.91 7.93 -0.23
C THR A 307 -5.05 7.02 -0.67
N ASN A 308 -4.68 5.92 -1.31
CA ASN A 308 -5.60 4.88 -1.75
C ASN A 308 -6.43 4.28 -0.59
N CYS A 309 -7.26 3.50 -0.93
CA CYS A 309 -8.43 2.70 -0.61
C CYS A 309 -9.73 3.51 -0.63
N ILE A 310 -9.93 4.36 -1.64
CA ILE A 310 -11.23 5.02 -1.86
C ILE A 310 -12.28 3.99 -2.29
N VAL A 311 -13.41 3.97 -1.59
CA VAL A 311 -14.63 3.29 -2.06
C VAL A 311 -15.55 4.33 -2.66
N PRO A 312 -15.82 4.28 -3.98
CA PRO A 312 -16.74 5.22 -4.62
C PRO A 312 -18.08 5.32 -3.88
N PRO A 313 -18.51 6.52 -3.46
CA PRO A 313 -19.77 6.69 -2.77
C PRO A 313 -20.96 6.43 -3.71
N SER A 314 -22.11 6.02 -3.14
CA SER A 314 -23.34 6.02 -3.90
C SER A 314 -23.72 7.45 -4.30
N PRO A 315 -24.50 7.65 -5.39
CA PRO A 315 -24.98 8.98 -5.76
C PRO A 315 -25.77 9.70 -4.65
N SER A 316 -26.41 8.94 -3.76
CA SER A 316 -27.24 9.42 -2.65
C SER A 316 -26.49 9.52 -1.32
N ALA A 317 -25.17 9.25 -1.27
CA ALA A 317 -24.39 9.31 -0.03
C ALA A 317 -24.32 10.73 0.53
N GLY A 318 -24.71 10.92 1.79
CA GLY A 318 -24.76 12.23 2.46
C GLY A 318 -23.38 12.84 2.69
N TYR A 319 -22.33 12.01 2.75
CA TYR A 319 -20.95 12.48 2.95
C TYR A 319 -20.27 12.96 1.66
N ARG A 320 -20.86 12.77 0.49
CA ARG A 320 -20.21 12.99 -0.82
C ARG A 320 -19.65 14.41 -1.01
N ASN A 321 -20.31 15.41 -0.47
CA ASN A 321 -19.95 16.82 -0.64
C ASN A 321 -18.98 17.35 0.46
N ARG A 322 -18.52 16.48 1.35
CA ARG A 322 -17.61 16.83 2.45
C ARG A 322 -16.34 15.99 2.47
N VAL A 323 -15.96 15.46 1.30
CA VAL A 323 -14.76 14.68 1.10
C VAL A 323 -13.72 15.50 0.35
N PHE A 324 -12.49 15.42 0.83
CA PHE A 324 -11.29 16.04 0.25
C PHE A 324 -10.25 14.99 -0.05
N THR A 325 -9.38 15.25 -1.01
CA THR A 325 -8.27 14.38 -1.39
C THR A 325 -6.94 15.14 -1.36
N THR A 326 -5.85 14.43 -1.16
CA THR A 326 -4.48 14.96 -1.24
C THR A 326 -3.60 14.03 -2.10
N ASN A 327 -2.37 14.41 -2.37
CA ASN A 327 -1.32 13.59 -3.01
C ASN A 327 -1.78 12.97 -4.35
N SER A 328 -1.45 11.70 -4.59
CA SER A 328 -1.81 10.98 -5.82
C SER A 328 -3.29 10.54 -5.89
N THR A 329 -4.11 10.93 -4.90
CA THR A 329 -5.50 10.51 -4.77
C THR A 329 -6.44 11.45 -5.53
N GLY A 330 -7.48 10.92 -6.14
CA GLY A 330 -8.45 11.74 -6.84
C GLY A 330 -9.79 11.05 -7.04
N PHE A 331 -10.88 11.84 -6.99
CA PHE A 331 -12.22 11.37 -7.30
C PHE A 331 -13.02 12.48 -7.99
N PRO A 332 -13.82 12.17 -9.01
CA PRO A 332 -14.61 13.20 -9.72
C PRO A 332 -15.50 14.02 -8.79
N GLY A 333 -15.33 15.34 -8.82
CA GLY A 333 -16.13 16.28 -8.04
C GLY A 333 -15.70 16.45 -6.58
N TRP A 334 -14.70 15.74 -6.10
CA TRP A 334 -14.08 16.02 -4.80
C TRP A 334 -13.00 17.08 -4.91
N LYS A 335 -12.88 17.88 -3.85
CA LYS A 335 -11.87 18.90 -3.78
C LYS A 335 -10.52 18.30 -3.44
N HIS A 336 -9.51 18.71 -4.22
CA HIS A 336 -8.14 18.26 -4.01
C HIS A 336 -7.31 19.37 -3.37
N ILE A 337 -6.58 19.04 -2.31
CA ILE A 337 -5.69 19.95 -1.58
C ILE A 337 -4.27 19.68 -2.05
N GLN A 338 -3.71 20.65 -2.75
CA GLN A 338 -2.33 20.64 -3.22
C GLN A 338 -1.38 21.05 -2.09
N ALA A 339 -0.17 20.49 -2.08
CA ALA A 339 0.91 21.01 -1.25
C ALA A 339 1.37 22.40 -1.76
N GLY A 340 1.66 23.28 -0.82
CA GLY A 340 2.31 24.56 -1.11
C GLY A 340 3.78 24.39 -1.55
N ALA A 341 4.43 25.48 -1.90
CA ALA A 341 5.85 25.48 -2.28
C ALA A 341 6.79 25.04 -1.13
N ASP A 342 6.32 25.12 0.09
CA ASP A 342 6.98 24.66 1.31
C ASP A 342 6.71 23.19 1.66
N GLY A 343 5.95 22.48 0.83
CA GLY A 343 5.56 21.10 1.02
C GLY A 343 4.39 20.88 2.00
N HIS A 344 3.86 21.94 2.62
CA HIS A 344 2.73 21.87 3.54
C HIS A 344 1.38 22.01 2.83
N LYS A 345 0.35 21.41 3.38
CA LYS A 345 -1.03 21.50 2.87
C LYS A 345 -1.87 22.43 3.73
N ASP A 346 -2.70 23.24 3.08
CA ASP A 346 -3.65 24.14 3.74
C ASP A 346 -5.00 23.44 3.95
N PHE A 347 -5.31 23.11 5.21
CA PHE A 347 -6.57 22.50 5.62
C PHE A 347 -7.63 23.52 6.11
N SER A 348 -7.39 24.82 5.92
CA SER A 348 -8.30 25.88 6.40
C SER A 348 -9.75 25.68 5.96
N GLU A 349 -9.98 25.23 4.74
CA GLU A 349 -11.33 24.97 4.22
C GLU A 349 -11.97 23.74 4.85
N VAL A 350 -11.20 22.67 5.10
CA VAL A 350 -11.68 21.49 5.82
C VAL A 350 -12.10 21.86 7.23
N ILE A 351 -11.28 22.69 7.91
CA ILE A 351 -11.54 23.20 9.26
C ILE A 351 -12.79 24.09 9.26
N ALA A 352 -12.92 24.99 8.28
CA ALA A 352 -14.10 25.85 8.16
C ALA A 352 -15.38 25.02 7.98
N LEU A 353 -15.34 23.97 7.15
CA LEU A 353 -16.46 23.06 6.96
C LEU A 353 -16.76 22.29 8.27
N ALA A 354 -15.75 21.77 8.95
CA ALA A 354 -15.94 21.03 10.21
C ALA A 354 -16.67 21.84 11.27
N LYS A 355 -16.39 23.15 11.40
CA LYS A 355 -17.06 24.06 12.34
C LYS A 355 -18.57 24.19 12.10
N THR A 356 -19.05 23.83 10.91
CA THR A 356 -20.49 23.85 10.58
C THR A 356 -21.17 22.50 10.78
N CYS A 357 -20.41 21.46 11.09
CA CYS A 357 -20.89 20.09 11.23
C CYS A 357 -21.29 19.77 12.68
N GLN A 358 -22.13 18.75 12.83
CA GLN A 358 -22.40 18.14 14.14
C GLN A 358 -21.23 17.24 14.55
N PRO A 359 -21.06 16.96 15.86
CA PRO A 359 -20.11 15.95 16.31
C PRO A 359 -20.34 14.59 15.64
N PRO A 360 -19.31 13.76 15.54
CA PRO A 360 -19.44 12.39 15.06
C PRO A 360 -20.44 11.59 15.90
N ARG A 361 -21.26 10.77 15.24
CA ARG A 361 -22.11 9.82 15.94
C ARG A 361 -21.25 8.68 16.48
N GLU A 362 -21.33 8.40 17.77
CA GLU A 362 -20.67 7.25 18.37
C GLU A 362 -21.24 5.94 17.80
N ILE A 363 -20.37 5.10 17.25
CA ILE A 363 -20.73 3.79 16.67
C ILE A 363 -20.17 2.63 17.49
N GLU A 364 -19.14 2.87 18.28
CA GLU A 364 -18.53 1.90 19.19
C GLU A 364 -17.80 2.63 20.32
N THR A 365 -17.43 1.88 21.36
CA THR A 365 -16.68 2.38 22.53
C THR A 365 -15.60 1.38 22.93
N GLY A 366 -14.61 1.85 23.66
CA GLY A 366 -13.50 1.02 24.14
C GLY A 366 -12.16 1.48 23.60
N GLU A 367 -11.20 0.58 23.59
CA GLU A 367 -9.82 0.84 23.19
C GLU A 367 -9.27 -0.32 22.36
N ILE A 368 -8.35 -0.02 21.46
CA ILE A 368 -7.49 -0.99 20.78
C ILE A 368 -6.03 -0.73 21.15
N ILE A 369 -5.21 -1.78 21.14
CA ILE A 369 -3.80 -1.71 21.52
C ILE A 369 -2.94 -1.92 20.28
N GLY A 370 -1.91 -1.07 20.11
CA GLY A 370 -0.94 -1.19 19.04
C GLY A 370 0.38 -0.48 19.35
N GLY A 371 1.22 -0.28 18.35
CA GLY A 371 2.53 0.36 18.48
C GLY A 371 3.68 -0.62 18.73
N PHE A 372 3.53 -1.87 18.29
CA PHE A 372 4.55 -2.92 18.41
C PHE A 372 5.46 -2.98 17.17
N ALA A 373 5.96 -1.83 16.69
CA ALA A 373 7.04 -1.82 15.71
C ALA A 373 8.34 -2.41 16.29
N HIS A 374 9.33 -2.65 15.44
CA HIS A 374 10.54 -3.39 15.85
C HIS A 374 11.24 -2.82 17.10
N ALA A 375 11.33 -1.49 17.23
CA ALA A 375 11.93 -0.88 18.43
C ALA A 375 11.20 -1.24 19.73
N GLN A 376 9.86 -1.21 19.72
CA GLN A 376 9.04 -1.60 20.87
C GLN A 376 9.12 -3.11 21.15
N VAL A 377 9.18 -3.94 20.12
CA VAL A 377 9.35 -5.40 20.26
C VAL A 377 10.73 -5.71 20.85
N PHE A 378 11.78 -4.99 20.43
CA PHE A 378 13.12 -5.15 21.00
C PHE A 378 13.20 -4.71 22.45
N ALA A 379 12.45 -3.69 22.86
CA ALA A 379 12.35 -3.32 24.27
C ALA A 379 11.69 -4.42 25.14
N LEU A 380 10.94 -5.33 24.52
CA LEU A 380 10.31 -6.49 25.17
C LEU A 380 11.07 -7.80 24.89
N ALA A 381 12.24 -7.74 24.25
CA ALA A 381 12.93 -8.94 23.74
C ALA A 381 13.17 -10.01 24.82
N ASP A 382 13.65 -9.61 26.01
CA ASP A 382 13.95 -10.56 27.10
C ASP A 382 12.69 -11.33 27.52
N LYS A 383 11.54 -10.64 27.66
CA LYS A 383 10.25 -11.27 28.01
C LYS A 383 9.77 -12.20 26.92
N ILE A 384 9.90 -11.79 25.65
CA ILE A 384 9.48 -12.60 24.50
C ILE A 384 10.35 -13.86 24.39
N VAL A 385 11.67 -13.73 24.51
CA VAL A 385 12.62 -14.85 24.45
C VAL A 385 12.39 -15.81 25.60
N GLU A 386 12.15 -15.31 26.82
CA GLU A 386 11.82 -16.14 27.98
C GLU A 386 10.50 -16.90 27.76
N ALA A 387 9.46 -16.22 27.24
CA ALA A 387 8.18 -16.86 26.94
C ALA A 387 8.30 -17.95 25.86
N VAL A 388 9.16 -17.75 24.86
CA VAL A 388 9.44 -18.78 23.84
C VAL A 388 10.23 -19.93 24.44
N LYS A 389 11.29 -19.68 25.21
CA LYS A 389 12.11 -20.73 25.84
C LYS A 389 11.35 -21.56 26.86
N SER A 390 10.42 -20.97 27.60
CA SER A 390 9.56 -21.65 28.55
C SER A 390 8.40 -22.41 27.89
N GLY A 391 8.16 -22.23 26.60
CA GLY A 391 7.04 -22.78 25.86
C GLY A 391 5.71 -22.05 26.10
N ALA A 392 5.70 -20.93 26.83
CA ALA A 392 4.52 -20.09 27.00
C ALA A 392 4.06 -19.47 25.68
N ILE A 393 5.01 -19.12 24.79
CA ILE A 393 4.75 -18.80 23.39
C ILE A 393 5.36 -19.92 22.54
N ARG A 394 4.51 -20.69 21.89
CA ARG A 394 4.93 -21.80 21.03
C ARG A 394 5.14 -21.36 19.59
N LYS A 395 4.35 -20.41 19.10
CA LYS A 395 4.39 -20.00 17.71
C LYS A 395 3.94 -18.54 17.53
N PHE A 396 4.50 -17.90 16.51
CA PHE A 396 4.03 -16.64 15.98
C PHE A 396 3.32 -16.86 14.65
N VAL A 397 2.27 -16.09 14.40
CA VAL A 397 1.59 -16.06 13.09
C VAL A 397 1.62 -14.63 12.58
N VAL A 398 2.31 -14.40 11.47
CA VAL A 398 2.27 -13.12 10.77
C VAL A 398 0.98 -13.08 9.96
N MET A 399 -0.03 -12.40 10.50
CA MET A 399 -1.30 -12.12 9.84
C MET A 399 -1.29 -10.64 9.46
N SER A 400 -0.74 -10.32 8.32
CA SER A 400 -0.51 -8.94 7.86
C SER A 400 -1.07 -8.71 6.46
N GLY A 401 -1.09 -7.45 6.05
CA GLY A 401 -1.40 -7.02 4.70
C GLY A 401 -2.74 -6.32 4.57
N CYS A 402 -3.33 -6.44 3.40
CA CYS A 402 -4.60 -5.82 3.07
C CYS A 402 -5.78 -6.71 3.50
N ASP A 403 -6.95 -6.10 3.61
CA ASP A 403 -8.20 -6.84 3.75
C ASP A 403 -9.24 -6.28 2.76
N GLY A 404 -10.47 -6.74 2.82
CA GLY A 404 -11.54 -6.36 1.92
C GLY A 404 -12.91 -6.84 2.34
N ARG A 405 -13.87 -6.61 1.45
CA ARG A 405 -15.32 -6.80 1.71
C ARG A 405 -15.85 -8.22 1.42
N MET A 406 -15.09 -9.06 0.73
CA MET A 406 -15.55 -10.39 0.33
C MET A 406 -15.74 -11.31 1.55
N LYS A 407 -16.81 -12.14 1.55
CA LYS A 407 -17.10 -13.08 2.64
C LYS A 407 -15.95 -14.08 2.89
N SER A 408 -15.21 -14.45 1.86
CA SER A 408 -14.03 -15.31 1.98
C SER A 408 -12.96 -14.77 2.93
N ARG A 409 -12.97 -13.46 3.20
CA ARG A 409 -12.06 -12.82 4.14
C ARG A 409 -12.44 -12.98 5.61
N ASN A 410 -13.61 -13.55 5.91
CA ASN A 410 -13.97 -13.97 7.28
C ASN A 410 -13.01 -15.05 7.79
N TYR A 411 -12.34 -15.78 6.90
CA TYR A 411 -11.26 -16.70 7.22
C TYR A 411 -10.26 -16.13 8.22
N TYR A 412 -9.82 -14.89 8.07
CA TYR A 412 -8.81 -14.30 8.96
C TYR A 412 -9.35 -14.02 10.38
N GLU A 413 -10.60 -13.62 10.52
CA GLU A 413 -11.24 -13.45 11.82
C GLU A 413 -11.45 -14.81 12.51
N GLU A 414 -11.96 -15.79 11.78
CA GLU A 414 -12.18 -17.15 12.28
C GLU A 414 -10.86 -17.82 12.65
N PHE A 415 -9.82 -17.67 11.82
CA PHE A 415 -8.49 -18.17 12.10
C PHE A 415 -7.92 -17.58 13.40
N ALA A 416 -8.04 -16.27 13.61
CA ALA A 416 -7.58 -15.63 14.84
C ALA A 416 -8.33 -16.15 16.08
N LYS A 417 -9.65 -16.36 15.98
CA LYS A 417 -10.47 -16.91 17.09
C LYS A 417 -10.12 -18.36 17.44
N MET A 418 -9.71 -19.15 16.45
CA MET A 418 -9.39 -20.57 16.63
C MET A 418 -7.94 -20.83 17.00
N LEU A 419 -7.06 -19.82 16.99
CA LEU A 419 -5.66 -19.99 17.39
C LEU A 419 -5.55 -20.44 18.85
N PRO A 420 -4.69 -21.44 19.15
CA PRO A 420 -4.36 -21.84 20.52
C PRO A 420 -3.87 -20.66 21.38
N GLN A 421 -4.01 -20.80 22.70
CA GLN A 421 -3.69 -19.71 23.65
C GLN A 421 -2.19 -19.37 23.71
N ASP A 422 -1.33 -20.29 23.27
CA ASP A 422 0.13 -20.17 23.21
C ASP A 422 0.65 -19.60 21.87
N VAL A 423 -0.23 -19.01 21.06
CA VAL A 423 0.10 -18.42 19.76
C VAL A 423 -0.14 -16.92 19.76
N VAL A 424 0.85 -16.15 19.25
CA VAL A 424 0.83 -14.69 19.13
C VAL A 424 0.66 -14.29 17.66
N ILE A 425 -0.22 -13.36 17.40
CA ILE A 425 -0.44 -12.75 16.07
C ILE A 425 0.47 -11.52 15.94
N LEU A 426 1.27 -11.49 14.88
CA LEU A 426 2.04 -10.33 14.46
C LEU A 426 1.32 -9.70 13.26
N THR A 427 0.94 -8.43 13.37
CA THR A 427 0.12 -7.80 12.33
C THR A 427 0.62 -6.42 11.91
N SER A 428 0.27 -6.02 10.69
CA SER A 428 0.40 -4.69 10.11
C SER A 428 -0.57 -4.57 8.94
N GLY A 429 -0.95 -3.34 8.57
CA GLY A 429 -1.89 -3.11 7.48
C GLY A 429 -3.36 -3.31 7.88
N CYS A 430 -4.26 -3.18 6.90
CA CYS A 430 -5.71 -3.26 7.12
C CYS A 430 -6.20 -4.61 7.67
N ALA A 431 -5.47 -5.71 7.44
CA ALA A 431 -5.86 -7.05 7.91
C ALA A 431 -6.15 -7.08 9.41
N LYS A 432 -5.43 -6.26 10.21
CA LYS A 432 -5.63 -6.12 11.66
C LYS A 432 -7.08 -5.90 12.08
N PHE A 433 -7.86 -5.18 11.30
CA PHE A 433 -9.25 -4.82 11.63
C PHE A 433 -10.21 -6.01 11.68
N LYS A 434 -9.78 -7.19 11.26
CA LYS A 434 -10.52 -8.45 11.44
C LYS A 434 -10.40 -9.01 12.86
N TYR A 435 -9.35 -8.64 13.60
CA TYR A 435 -9.08 -9.28 14.89
C TYR A 435 -8.51 -8.34 15.98
N ASN A 436 -8.15 -7.08 15.68
CA ASN A 436 -7.59 -6.16 16.69
C ASN A 436 -8.59 -5.70 17.76
N LYS A 437 -9.90 -5.92 17.53
CA LYS A 437 -10.99 -5.67 18.50
C LYS A 437 -11.48 -6.95 19.18
N LEU A 438 -10.91 -8.12 18.86
CA LEU A 438 -11.22 -9.37 19.55
C LEU A 438 -10.49 -9.43 20.89
N ASN A 439 -11.20 -9.89 21.92
CA ASN A 439 -10.57 -10.16 23.22
C ASN A 439 -9.84 -11.51 23.18
N LEU A 440 -8.62 -11.53 22.65
CA LEU A 440 -7.79 -12.74 22.57
C LEU A 440 -6.92 -12.97 23.82
N GLY A 441 -6.87 -12.00 24.74
CA GLY A 441 -6.08 -12.09 25.97
C GLY A 441 -4.60 -11.77 25.78
N ASP A 442 -3.79 -12.20 26.74
CA ASP A 442 -2.33 -12.02 26.77
C ASP A 442 -1.61 -13.29 27.24
N ILE A 443 -0.29 -13.31 27.04
CA ILE A 443 0.62 -14.35 27.55
C ILE A 443 1.65 -13.64 28.42
N ASN A 444 1.56 -13.81 29.75
CA ASN A 444 2.46 -13.16 30.71
C ASN A 444 2.55 -11.63 30.55
N GLY A 445 1.42 -11.00 30.21
CA GLY A 445 1.33 -9.55 29.98
C GLY A 445 1.78 -9.11 28.57
N ILE A 446 2.07 -10.04 27.66
CA ILE A 446 2.29 -9.79 26.25
C ILE A 446 0.95 -9.99 25.52
N PRO A 447 0.35 -8.95 24.89
CA PRO A 447 -0.88 -9.10 24.12
C PRO A 447 -0.72 -10.15 23.04
N ARG A 448 -1.77 -10.93 22.78
CA ARG A 448 -1.74 -11.94 21.71
C ARG A 448 -1.87 -11.35 20.31
N VAL A 449 -2.14 -10.05 20.19
CA VAL A 449 -2.09 -9.32 18.92
C VAL A 449 -1.08 -8.19 19.06
N LEU A 450 0.01 -8.27 18.32
CA LEU A 450 1.04 -7.24 18.25
C LEU A 450 0.91 -6.53 16.91
N ASP A 451 0.43 -5.28 16.95
CA ASP A 451 0.23 -4.45 15.76
C ASP A 451 1.42 -3.50 15.58
N ALA A 452 2.22 -3.70 14.52
CA ALA A 452 3.36 -2.86 14.19
C ALA A 452 2.96 -1.52 13.59
N GLY A 453 1.83 -1.45 12.87
CA GLY A 453 1.42 -0.22 12.21
C GLY A 453 0.80 -0.40 10.83
N GLN A 454 1.16 0.46 9.88
CA GLN A 454 0.69 0.44 8.50
C GLN A 454 1.23 -0.77 7.71
N CYS A 455 0.81 -0.92 6.45
CA CYS A 455 1.28 -2.04 5.63
C CYS A 455 2.81 -2.02 5.38
N ASN A 456 3.44 -0.84 5.27
CA ASN A 456 4.90 -0.71 5.21
C ASN A 456 5.60 -1.18 6.50
N ASP A 457 4.93 -1.12 7.66
CA ASP A 457 5.47 -1.59 8.94
C ASP A 457 5.57 -3.13 9.01
N SER A 458 5.17 -3.86 7.94
CA SER A 458 5.61 -5.23 7.69
C SER A 458 7.14 -5.37 7.71
N TYR A 459 7.88 -4.29 7.44
CA TYR A 459 9.31 -4.18 7.64
C TYR A 459 9.73 -4.54 9.08
N SER A 460 8.99 -4.11 10.08
CA SER A 460 9.25 -4.45 11.48
C SER A 460 9.26 -5.96 11.72
N TRP A 461 8.36 -6.71 11.07
CA TRP A 461 8.32 -8.17 11.23
C TRP A 461 9.48 -8.86 10.54
N ALA A 462 9.97 -8.34 9.43
CA ALA A 462 11.21 -8.83 8.80
C ALA A 462 12.42 -8.58 9.70
N VAL A 463 12.56 -7.37 10.27
CA VAL A 463 13.65 -7.00 11.19
C VAL A 463 13.59 -7.86 12.47
N VAL A 464 12.40 -8.05 13.04
CA VAL A 464 12.21 -8.91 14.23
C VAL A 464 12.56 -10.36 13.94
N ALA A 465 12.13 -10.90 12.79
CA ALA A 465 12.45 -12.29 12.41
C ALA A 465 13.95 -12.49 12.20
N LEU A 466 14.64 -11.55 11.56
CA LEU A 466 16.10 -11.59 11.40
C LEU A 466 16.80 -11.54 12.77
N LYS A 467 16.31 -10.71 13.70
CA LYS A 467 16.89 -10.64 15.06
C LYS A 467 16.63 -11.90 15.86
N LEU A 468 15.45 -12.50 15.75
CA LEU A 468 15.16 -13.80 16.39
C LEU A 468 16.04 -14.91 15.81
N LYS A 469 16.27 -14.91 14.48
CA LYS A 469 17.21 -15.84 13.83
C LYS A 469 18.61 -15.76 14.47
N GLU A 470 19.13 -14.54 14.69
CA GLU A 470 20.41 -14.32 15.36
C GLU A 470 20.40 -14.85 16.81
N ILE A 471 19.36 -14.48 17.59
CA ILE A 471 19.26 -14.84 19.03
C ILE A 471 19.15 -16.36 19.23
N PHE A 472 18.42 -17.06 18.36
CA PHE A 472 18.26 -18.52 18.45
C PHE A 472 19.34 -19.29 17.71
N GLY A 473 20.29 -18.62 17.02
CA GLY A 473 21.35 -19.26 16.26
C GLY A 473 20.84 -20.10 15.08
N ALA A 474 19.66 -19.74 14.53
CA ALA A 474 19.09 -20.44 13.39
C ALA A 474 19.87 -20.15 12.11
N SER A 475 20.07 -21.16 11.26
CA SER A 475 20.77 -21.02 9.99
C SER A 475 19.88 -20.39 8.91
N ASP A 476 18.58 -20.69 8.98
CA ASP A 476 17.55 -20.21 8.05
C ASP A 476 16.39 -19.55 8.82
N ILE A 477 15.83 -18.47 8.25
CA ILE A 477 14.65 -17.79 8.81
C ILE A 477 13.44 -18.72 8.94
N ASN A 478 13.36 -19.73 8.08
CA ASN A 478 12.28 -20.72 8.04
C ASN A 478 12.36 -21.78 9.17
N GLU A 479 13.44 -21.80 9.95
CA GLU A 479 13.57 -22.63 11.17
C GLU A 479 12.88 -21.98 12.38
N LEU A 480 12.54 -20.69 12.28
CA LEU A 480 11.85 -20.00 13.36
C LEU A 480 10.40 -20.49 13.52
N PRO A 481 9.83 -20.43 14.73
CA PRO A 481 8.44 -20.80 14.96
C PRO A 481 7.48 -19.70 14.46
N ILE A 482 7.63 -19.30 13.19
CA ILE A 482 6.83 -18.24 12.55
C ILE A 482 6.08 -18.84 11.36
N PHE A 483 4.79 -18.61 11.30
CA PHE A 483 3.95 -18.94 10.14
C PHE A 483 3.43 -17.65 9.48
N PHE A 484 3.53 -17.55 8.16
CA PHE A 484 3.09 -16.39 7.40
C PHE A 484 1.73 -16.67 6.74
N ASN A 485 0.69 -15.98 7.18
CA ASN A 485 -0.68 -16.06 6.67
C ASN A 485 -1.10 -14.65 6.18
N ILE A 486 -0.72 -14.32 4.95
CA ILE A 486 -0.77 -12.97 4.41
C ILE A 486 -2.08 -12.75 3.66
N ALA A 487 -2.79 -11.68 4.03
CA ALA A 487 -3.94 -11.18 3.30
C ALA A 487 -3.47 -10.15 2.26
N TRP A 488 -3.77 -10.35 0.98
CA TRP A 488 -3.41 -9.38 -0.05
C TRP A 488 -4.66 -8.82 -0.75
N TYR A 489 -4.54 -7.58 -1.23
CA TYR A 489 -5.58 -6.93 -2.00
C TYR A 489 -5.00 -6.10 -3.16
N GLU A 490 -3.98 -5.27 -2.90
CA GLU A 490 -3.44 -4.33 -3.87
C GLU A 490 -1.89 -4.33 -3.89
N GLN A 491 -1.29 -3.39 -4.60
CA GLN A 491 0.09 -3.41 -5.04
C GLN A 491 1.11 -3.27 -3.91
N LYS A 492 0.74 -2.61 -2.79
CA LYS A 492 1.63 -2.55 -1.63
C LYS A 492 1.81 -3.94 -0.98
N ALA A 493 0.80 -4.79 -1.02
CA ALA A 493 0.96 -6.18 -0.60
C ALA A 493 1.84 -6.98 -1.57
N VAL A 494 1.84 -6.65 -2.87
CA VAL A 494 2.73 -7.31 -3.85
C VAL A 494 4.19 -7.00 -3.55
N ILE A 495 4.55 -5.73 -3.31
CA ILE A 495 5.96 -5.39 -2.98
C ILE A 495 6.40 -6.01 -1.66
N VAL A 496 5.54 -6.06 -0.64
CA VAL A 496 5.84 -6.75 0.63
C VAL A 496 6.07 -8.24 0.40
N LEU A 497 5.24 -8.91 -0.42
CA LEU A 497 5.45 -10.32 -0.78
C LEU A 497 6.81 -10.51 -1.46
N LEU A 498 7.14 -9.71 -2.47
CA LEU A 498 8.42 -9.81 -3.18
C LEU A 498 9.60 -9.59 -2.23
N ALA A 499 9.48 -8.67 -1.27
CA ALA A 499 10.48 -8.45 -0.24
C ALA A 499 10.67 -9.69 0.66
N LEU A 500 9.60 -10.34 1.08
CA LEU A 500 9.67 -11.59 1.85
C LEU A 500 10.36 -12.70 1.05
N LEU A 501 10.06 -12.84 -0.25
CA LEU A 501 10.71 -13.82 -1.12
C LEU A 501 12.21 -13.52 -1.27
N HIS A 502 12.59 -12.25 -1.40
CA HIS A 502 14.00 -11.82 -1.42
C HIS A 502 14.74 -12.19 -0.13
N LEU A 503 14.09 -12.05 1.03
CA LEU A 503 14.64 -12.44 2.33
C LEU A 503 14.68 -13.96 2.56
N GLY A 504 14.23 -14.75 1.58
CA GLY A 504 14.24 -16.21 1.64
C GLY A 504 13.10 -16.83 2.44
N VAL A 505 12.06 -16.06 2.78
CA VAL A 505 10.88 -16.59 3.47
C VAL A 505 10.12 -17.56 2.57
N LYS A 506 9.76 -18.71 3.12
CA LYS A 506 9.05 -19.79 2.44
C LYS A 506 7.74 -20.15 3.18
N ASN A 507 6.94 -20.99 2.51
CA ASN A 507 5.69 -21.51 3.07
C ASN A 507 4.69 -20.42 3.46
N ILE A 508 4.58 -19.38 2.62
CA ILE A 508 3.66 -18.27 2.81
C ILE A 508 2.26 -18.67 2.34
N HIS A 509 1.26 -18.59 3.22
CA HIS A 509 -0.14 -18.57 2.82
C HIS A 509 -0.51 -17.19 2.30
N LEU A 510 -1.06 -17.16 1.10
CA LEU A 510 -1.45 -15.93 0.41
C LEU A 510 -2.94 -16.00 0.05
N GLY A 511 -3.74 -15.20 0.71
CA GLY A 511 -5.19 -15.28 0.56
C GLY A 511 -5.89 -13.94 0.36
N PRO A 512 -7.23 -14.01 0.14
CA PRO A 512 -8.06 -15.23 0.09
C PRO A 512 -7.96 -16.02 -1.21
N THR A 513 -7.30 -15.48 -2.25
CA THR A 513 -7.03 -16.17 -3.52
C THR A 513 -5.62 -15.88 -3.98
N LEU A 514 -5.04 -16.75 -4.79
CA LEU A 514 -3.78 -16.45 -5.47
C LEU A 514 -3.98 -15.36 -6.53
N PRO A 515 -2.91 -14.62 -6.91
CA PRO A 515 -3.02 -13.49 -7.83
C PRO A 515 -3.46 -13.90 -9.26
N ALA A 516 -4.50 -13.23 -9.79
CA ALA A 516 -5.00 -13.47 -11.15
C ALA A 516 -4.01 -13.06 -12.26
N PHE A 517 -3.05 -12.19 -11.95
CA PHE A 517 -2.02 -11.76 -12.90
C PHE A 517 -0.86 -12.76 -13.05
N CYS A 518 -0.80 -13.79 -12.22
CA CYS A 518 0.17 -14.85 -12.35
C CYS A 518 -0.37 -15.95 -13.28
N SER A 519 0.37 -16.30 -14.34
CA SER A 519 0.08 -17.45 -15.18
C SER A 519 0.28 -18.74 -14.40
N PRO A 520 -0.28 -19.88 -14.87
CA PRO A 520 -0.03 -21.18 -14.24
C PRO A 520 1.45 -21.54 -14.11
N ALA A 521 2.30 -21.18 -15.09
CA ALA A 521 3.73 -21.45 -15.03
C ALA A 521 4.43 -20.59 -13.96
N VAL A 522 4.11 -19.29 -13.88
CA VAL A 522 4.65 -18.40 -12.85
C VAL A 522 4.16 -18.82 -11.47
N LEU A 523 2.88 -19.16 -11.30
CA LEU A 523 2.37 -19.71 -10.04
C LEU A 523 3.11 -21.00 -9.64
N LYS A 524 3.39 -21.88 -10.59
CA LYS A 524 4.14 -23.10 -10.32
C LYS A 524 5.55 -22.79 -9.79
N VAL A 525 6.25 -21.81 -10.34
CA VAL A 525 7.56 -21.36 -9.83
C VAL A 525 7.43 -20.85 -8.39
N LEU A 526 6.41 -20.03 -8.09
CA LEU A 526 6.17 -19.52 -6.74
C LEU A 526 5.88 -20.64 -5.73
N VAL A 527 5.09 -21.65 -6.14
CA VAL A 527 4.78 -22.81 -5.30
C VAL A 527 5.99 -23.70 -5.10
N ASP A 528 6.67 -24.11 -6.19
CA ASP A 528 7.78 -25.07 -6.13
C ASP A 528 9.02 -24.50 -5.42
N THR A 529 9.30 -23.20 -5.63
CA THR A 529 10.52 -22.55 -5.10
C THR A 529 10.33 -22.03 -3.69
N PHE A 530 9.17 -21.42 -3.42
CA PHE A 530 8.93 -20.69 -2.17
C PHE A 530 7.83 -21.31 -1.30
N GLY A 531 7.15 -22.36 -1.75
CA GLY A 531 6.09 -23.00 -0.98
C GLY A 531 4.84 -22.12 -0.80
N ILE A 532 4.57 -21.18 -1.74
CA ILE A 532 3.38 -20.34 -1.65
C ILE A 532 2.13 -21.21 -1.80
N ALA A 533 1.16 -21.02 -0.91
CA ALA A 533 -0.12 -21.73 -0.95
C ALA A 533 -1.28 -20.75 -0.77
N GLY A 534 -2.44 -21.08 -1.34
CA GLY A 534 -3.70 -20.40 -1.03
C GLY A 534 -4.27 -20.89 0.31
N ASN A 535 -5.24 -20.13 0.85
CA ASN A 535 -5.94 -20.54 2.07
C ASN A 535 -6.79 -21.79 1.82
N GLY A 536 -6.73 -22.73 2.77
CA GLY A 536 -7.67 -23.85 2.90
C GLY A 536 -8.87 -23.50 3.79
N THR A 537 -9.45 -24.49 4.46
CA THR A 537 -10.34 -24.22 5.59
C THR A 537 -9.54 -23.82 6.82
N VAL A 538 -10.16 -23.07 7.74
CA VAL A 538 -9.47 -22.63 8.97
C VAL A 538 -8.98 -23.82 9.79
N GLU A 539 -9.80 -24.85 9.92
CA GLU A 539 -9.48 -26.07 10.67
C GLU A 539 -8.29 -26.83 10.08
N GLU A 540 -8.27 -27.00 8.75
CA GLU A 540 -7.18 -27.68 8.05
C GLU A 540 -5.86 -26.89 8.18
N ASP A 541 -5.92 -25.58 7.99
CA ASP A 541 -4.74 -24.73 8.06
C ASP A 541 -4.18 -24.63 9.48
N ILE A 542 -5.03 -24.51 10.52
CA ILE A 542 -4.59 -24.55 11.92
C ILE A 542 -3.94 -25.90 12.21
N LYS A 543 -4.58 -27.00 11.87
CA LYS A 543 -4.04 -28.35 12.09
C LYS A 543 -2.70 -28.56 11.40
N LYS A 544 -2.54 -28.02 10.19
CA LYS A 544 -1.34 -28.24 9.37
C LYS A 544 -0.16 -27.35 9.78
N TYR A 545 -0.43 -26.08 10.11
CA TYR A 545 0.62 -25.07 10.26
C TYR A 545 0.82 -24.61 11.70
N ILE A 546 -0.18 -24.78 12.55
CA ILE A 546 -0.09 -24.43 13.97
C ILE A 546 0.15 -25.68 14.81
N GLY A 547 -0.45 -26.79 14.45
CA GLY A 547 -0.27 -28.11 15.09
C GLY A 547 -1.20 -28.33 16.24
#